data_8612fcc7381ff5eccff3db70886a9f5f
#
_entry.id   8612fcc7381ff5eccff3db70886a9f5f
#
_cell.length_a   1.000
_cell.length_b   1.000
_cell.length_c   1.000
_cell.angle_alpha   90.00
_cell.angle_beta   90.00
_cell.angle_gamma   90.00
#
_symmetry.space_group_name_H-M   'P 1'
#
loop_
_entity.id
_entity.type
_entity.pdbx_description
1 polymer ?
#
loop_
_entity_poly.entity_id
_entity_poly.type
_entity_poly.pdbx_seq_one_letter_code
_entity_poly.pdbx_strand_id
1 'polypeptide(L)'
;LESAAFSIPTVTTDLSGFGLWVKESSEQLGIENGVVVAHRTDGNYWDVVHEMEEEVHKFCLLTPAKLKTVRKRANNFSQKALWTNFIEYYKKAYHIALSKKINK
;
A
#
# COMPACT_ATOMS: atom_id res chain seq x y z
N LEU A 1 5.88 -2.11 4.22
CA LEU A 1 5.27 -1.26 5.24
C LEU A 1 6.30 -0.47 6.06
N GLU A 2 7.34 -1.13 6.52
CA GLU A 2 8.40 -0.52 7.34
C GLU A 2 9.13 0.61 6.61
N SER A 3 9.49 0.41 5.34
CA SER A 3 10.09 1.46 4.51
C SER A 3 9.19 2.69 4.40
N ALA A 4 7.89 2.48 4.23
CA ALA A 4 6.91 3.57 4.20
C ALA A 4 6.84 4.32 5.55
N ALA A 5 6.99 3.62 6.67
CA ALA A 5 7.05 4.22 8.00
C ALA A 5 8.25 5.16 8.16
N PHE A 6 9.36 4.88 7.48
CA PHE A 6 10.53 5.76 7.41
C PHE A 6 10.44 6.84 6.33
N SER A 7 9.27 7.06 5.77
CA SER A 7 9.06 8.03 4.69
C SER A 7 9.87 7.71 3.43
N ILE A 8 10.05 6.43 3.15
CA ILE A 8 10.74 5.95 1.94
C ILE A 8 9.70 5.49 0.94
N PRO A 9 9.61 6.11 -0.25
CA PRO A 9 8.74 5.63 -1.31
C PRO A 9 9.06 4.18 -1.65
N THR A 10 8.04 3.37 -1.82
CA THR A 10 8.15 1.91 -1.82
C THR A 10 7.46 1.32 -3.04
N VAL A 11 8.08 0.32 -3.67
CA VAL A 11 7.48 -0.49 -4.72
C VAL A 11 7.13 -1.85 -4.16
N THR A 12 5.92 -2.29 -4.38
CA THR A 12 5.42 -3.62 -4.00
C THR A 12 4.52 -4.19 -5.08
N THR A 13 4.07 -5.40 -4.90
CA THR A 13 3.11 -6.06 -5.79
C THR A 13 1.80 -6.36 -5.07
N ASP A 14 0.76 -6.65 -5.82
CA ASP A 14 -0.54 -7.08 -5.28
C ASP A 14 -0.56 -8.56 -4.86
N LEU A 15 0.58 -9.25 -4.88
CA LEU A 15 0.73 -10.57 -4.27
C LEU A 15 0.86 -10.48 -2.75
N SER A 16 1.26 -9.34 -2.21
CA SER A 16 1.39 -9.12 -0.77
C SER A 16 0.10 -8.54 -0.18
N GLY A 17 -0.18 -8.86 1.07
CA GLY A 17 -1.31 -8.29 1.81
C GLY A 17 -1.22 -6.77 1.91
N PHE A 18 -0.02 -6.23 2.10
CA PHE A 18 0.21 -4.79 2.12
C PHE A 18 -0.12 -4.14 0.77
N GLY A 19 0.34 -4.73 -0.34
CA GLY A 19 0.04 -4.23 -1.68
C GLY A 19 -1.46 -4.24 -2.00
N LEU A 20 -2.16 -5.31 -1.65
CA LEU A 20 -3.62 -5.39 -1.80
C LEU A 20 -4.33 -4.31 -0.98
N TRP A 21 -3.93 -4.14 0.27
CA TRP A 21 -4.51 -3.12 1.14
C TRP A 21 -4.30 -1.69 0.61
N VAL A 22 -3.10 -1.37 0.10
CA VAL A 22 -2.83 -0.07 -0.53
C VAL A 22 -3.72 0.12 -1.77
N LYS A 23 -3.85 -0.92 -2.59
CA LYS A 23 -4.69 -0.90 -3.79
C LYS A 23 -6.16 -0.64 -3.49
N GLU A 24 -6.68 -1.20 -2.40
CA GLU A 24 -8.05 -0.96 -1.94
C GLU A 24 -8.23 0.44 -1.31
N SER A 25 -7.15 0.98 -0.74
CA SER A 25 -7.17 2.26 -0.01
C SER A 25 -6.95 3.48 -0.90
N SER A 26 -6.52 3.28 -2.15
CA SER A 26 -6.16 4.38 -3.05
C SER A 26 -6.42 4.03 -4.51
N GLU A 27 -6.93 5.00 -5.27
CA GLU A 27 -7.08 4.90 -6.72
C GLU A 27 -5.76 5.13 -7.47
N GLN A 28 -4.80 5.81 -6.85
CA GLN A 28 -3.48 6.09 -7.42
C GLN A 28 -2.47 5.06 -6.91
N LEU A 29 -1.82 4.36 -7.83
CA LEU A 29 -0.90 3.28 -7.50
C LEU A 29 0.55 3.52 -7.98
N GLY A 30 0.81 4.69 -8.54
CA GLY A 30 2.14 5.11 -9.02
C GLY A 30 2.99 5.73 -7.93
N ILE A 31 4.24 6.08 -8.30
CA ILE A 31 5.22 6.65 -7.35
C ILE A 31 4.74 7.95 -6.69
N GLU A 32 3.90 8.72 -7.34
CA GLU A 32 3.35 9.95 -6.79
C GLU A 32 2.49 9.73 -5.55
N ASN A 33 1.98 8.52 -5.37
CA ASN A 33 1.21 8.11 -4.20
C ASN A 33 2.09 7.71 -3.00
N GLY A 34 3.40 7.58 -3.18
CA GLY A 34 4.34 7.14 -2.16
C GLY A 34 4.55 5.64 -2.08
N VAL A 35 3.57 4.86 -2.54
CA VAL A 35 3.66 3.40 -2.67
C VAL A 35 3.19 2.98 -4.06
N VAL A 36 4.06 2.31 -4.79
CA VAL A 36 3.73 1.72 -6.08
C VAL A 36 3.24 0.30 -5.86
N VAL A 37 2.10 -0.04 -6.44
CA VAL A 37 1.56 -1.41 -6.42
C VAL A 37 1.47 -1.92 -7.84
N ALA A 38 2.35 -2.84 -8.20
CA ALA A 38 2.34 -3.50 -9.50
C ALA A 38 1.43 -4.74 -9.46
N HIS A 39 0.62 -4.91 -10.51
CA HIS A 39 -0.19 -6.12 -10.66
C HIS A 39 0.69 -7.27 -11.18
N ARG A 40 0.89 -8.29 -10.35
CA ARG A 40 1.75 -9.43 -10.67
C ARG A 40 0.93 -10.72 -10.84
N THR A 41 1.11 -11.37 -11.98
CA THR A 41 0.57 -12.70 -12.29
C THR A 41 1.69 -13.64 -12.72
N ASP A 42 1.40 -14.92 -12.86
CA ASP A 42 2.40 -15.90 -13.30
C ASP A 42 2.94 -15.62 -14.70
N GLY A 43 2.15 -14.95 -15.55
CA GLY A 43 2.47 -14.72 -16.95
C GLY A 43 2.98 -13.32 -17.30
N ASN A 44 3.08 -12.37 -16.35
CA ASN A 44 3.40 -10.98 -16.67
C ASN A 44 4.73 -10.47 -16.10
N TYR A 45 5.69 -11.36 -15.91
CA TYR A 45 6.99 -11.01 -15.31
C TYR A 45 7.65 -9.78 -15.96
N TRP A 46 7.79 -9.78 -17.28
CA TRP A 46 8.46 -8.69 -18.01
C TRP A 46 7.65 -7.39 -17.99
N ASP A 47 6.33 -7.46 -18.01
CA ASP A 47 5.46 -6.28 -17.88
C ASP A 47 5.67 -5.60 -16.53
N VAL A 48 5.78 -6.38 -15.45
CA VAL A 48 6.07 -5.87 -14.10
C VAL A 48 7.47 -5.26 -14.03
N VAL A 49 8.48 -5.87 -14.64
CA VAL A 49 9.84 -5.34 -14.72
C VAL A 49 9.84 -3.96 -15.38
N HIS A 50 9.15 -3.81 -16.51
CA HIS A 50 9.02 -2.54 -17.22
C HIS A 50 8.26 -1.49 -16.41
N GLU A 51 7.18 -1.87 -15.75
CA GLU A 51 6.41 -0.97 -14.88
C GLU A 51 7.28 -0.46 -13.72
N MET A 52 8.02 -1.33 -13.07
CA MET A 52 8.94 -0.94 -12.00
C MET A 52 10.05 0.00 -12.51
N GLU A 53 10.61 -0.29 -13.68
CA GLU A 53 11.60 0.58 -14.32
C GLU A 53 11.05 1.98 -14.58
N GLU A 54 9.84 2.08 -15.13
CA GLU A 54 9.18 3.36 -15.38
C GLU A 54 8.94 4.14 -14.10
N GLU A 55 8.48 3.47 -13.04
CA GLU A 55 8.22 4.13 -11.75
C GLU A 55 9.50 4.60 -11.06
N VAL A 56 10.58 3.82 -11.13
CA VAL A 56 11.91 4.25 -10.64
C VAL A 56 12.42 5.44 -11.45
N HIS A 57 12.23 5.43 -12.76
CA HIS A 57 12.60 6.56 -13.61
C HIS A 57 11.83 7.83 -13.24
N LYS A 58 10.52 7.75 -13.06
CA LYS A 58 9.70 8.87 -12.59
C LYS A 58 10.19 9.39 -11.23
N PHE A 59 10.54 8.49 -10.32
CA PHE A 59 11.11 8.85 -9.03
C PHE A 59 12.39 9.67 -9.17
N CYS A 60 13.30 9.25 -10.04
CA CYS A 60 14.56 9.96 -10.29
C CYS A 60 14.37 11.37 -10.87
N LEU A 61 13.23 11.63 -11.51
CA LEU A 61 12.91 12.93 -12.11
C LEU A 61 12.14 13.87 -11.15
N LEU A 62 11.81 13.41 -9.94
CA LEU A 62 11.09 14.24 -8.96
C LEU A 62 11.91 15.45 -8.53
N THR A 63 11.25 16.62 -8.50
CA THR A 63 11.83 17.82 -7.87
C THR A 63 11.91 17.64 -6.36
N PRO A 64 12.78 18.39 -5.64
CA PRO A 64 12.84 18.30 -4.17
C PRO A 64 11.50 18.53 -3.49
N ALA A 65 10.67 19.45 -3.98
CA ALA A 65 9.34 19.70 -3.45
C ALA A 65 8.39 18.52 -3.64
N LYS A 66 8.39 17.92 -4.85
CA LYS A 66 7.57 16.72 -5.14
C LYS A 66 8.05 15.51 -4.36
N LEU A 67 9.36 15.33 -4.21
CA LEU A 67 9.94 14.26 -3.40
C LEU A 67 9.47 14.34 -1.96
N LYS A 68 9.46 15.54 -1.37
CA LYS A 68 8.94 15.75 -0.01
C LYS A 68 7.49 15.32 0.13
N THR A 69 6.65 15.66 -0.85
CA THR A 69 5.24 15.27 -0.88
C THR A 69 5.08 13.75 -0.99
N VAL A 70 5.84 13.12 -1.88
CA VAL A 70 5.80 11.65 -2.08
C VAL A 70 6.24 10.92 -0.81
N ARG A 71 7.28 11.39 -0.15
CA ARG A 71 7.74 10.82 1.14
C ARG A 71 6.68 10.94 2.23
N LYS A 72 6.00 12.08 2.29
CA LYS A 72 4.89 12.28 3.23
C LYS A 72 3.72 11.32 2.96
N ARG A 73 3.38 11.12 1.69
CA ARG A 73 2.33 10.17 1.29
C ARG A 73 2.67 8.73 1.68
N ALA A 74 3.93 8.32 1.47
CA ALA A 74 4.40 7.00 1.91
C ALA A 74 4.22 6.83 3.43
N ASN A 75 4.63 7.81 4.22
CA ASN A 75 4.44 7.80 5.67
C ASN A 75 2.96 7.75 6.07
N ASN A 76 2.09 8.47 5.37
CA ASN A 76 0.66 8.46 5.65
C ASN A 76 0.05 7.05 5.53
N PHE A 77 0.51 6.23 4.59
CA PHE A 77 0.08 4.83 4.52
C PHE A 77 0.48 4.05 5.77
N SER A 78 1.70 4.22 6.25
CA SER A 78 2.14 3.55 7.47
C SER A 78 1.32 3.98 8.70
N GLN A 79 0.94 5.24 8.79
CA GLN A 79 0.10 5.74 9.88
C GLN A 79 -1.30 5.10 9.87
N LYS A 80 -1.88 4.89 8.71
CA LYS A 80 -3.17 4.18 8.56
C LYS A 80 -3.07 2.71 8.95
N ALA A 81 -1.89 2.11 8.85
CA ALA A 81 -1.62 0.71 9.16
C ALA A 81 -1.23 0.49 10.64
N LEU A 82 -1.35 1.49 11.51
CA LEU A 82 -1.12 1.33 12.93
C LEU A 82 -2.14 0.36 13.54
N TRP A 83 -1.70 -0.38 14.54
CA TRP A 83 -2.55 -1.34 15.26
C TRP A 83 -3.82 -0.71 15.82
N THR A 84 -3.76 0.52 16.29
CA THR A 84 -4.93 1.28 16.75
C THR A 84 -6.05 1.37 15.70
N ASN A 85 -5.70 1.35 14.42
CA ASN A 85 -6.67 1.32 13.32
C ASN A 85 -7.08 -0.11 12.97
N PHE A 86 -6.13 -1.03 12.88
CA PHE A 86 -6.42 -2.42 12.50
C PHE A 86 -7.18 -3.20 13.54
N ILE A 87 -7.05 -2.88 14.82
CA ILE A 87 -7.81 -3.54 15.89
C ILE A 87 -9.33 -3.43 15.67
N GLU A 88 -9.81 -2.39 15.01
CA GLU A 88 -11.23 -2.20 14.73
C GLU A 88 -11.79 -3.30 13.81
N TYR A 89 -10.99 -3.81 12.88
CA TYR A 89 -11.38 -4.95 12.04
C TYR A 89 -11.56 -6.22 12.88
N TYR A 90 -10.71 -6.46 13.86
CA TYR A 90 -10.82 -7.59 14.79
C TYR A 90 -12.05 -7.46 15.68
N LYS A 91 -12.32 -6.27 16.22
CA LYS A 91 -13.53 -5.99 17.01
C LYS A 91 -14.79 -6.27 16.20
N LYS A 92 -14.82 -5.82 14.95
CA LYS A 92 -15.95 -6.09 14.04
C LYS A 92 -16.15 -7.59 13.81
N ALA A 93 -15.06 -8.32 13.58
CA ALA A 93 -15.13 -9.78 13.42
C ALA A 93 -15.66 -10.46 14.67
N TYR A 94 -15.23 -10.04 15.84
CA TYR A 94 -15.75 -10.58 17.12
C TYR A 94 -17.23 -10.31 17.31
N HIS A 95 -17.71 -9.11 16.98
CA HIS A 95 -19.14 -8.79 17.04
C HIS A 95 -19.96 -9.69 16.12
N ILE A 96 -19.49 -9.91 14.89
CA ILE A 96 -20.15 -10.80 13.93
C ILE A 96 -20.21 -12.22 14.47
N ALA A 97 -19.10 -12.72 15.01
CA ALA A 97 -19.04 -14.08 15.58
C ALA A 97 -19.99 -14.25 16.77
N LEU A 98 -20.02 -13.28 17.67
CA LEU A 98 -20.91 -13.30 18.84
C LEU A 98 -22.38 -13.22 18.42
N SER A 99 -22.73 -12.39 17.44
CA SER A 99 -24.10 -12.31 16.91
C SER A 99 -24.58 -13.65 16.36
N LYS A 100 -23.73 -14.37 15.63
CA LYS A 100 -24.04 -15.69 15.10
C LYS A 100 -24.27 -16.74 16.20
N LYS A 101 -23.52 -16.62 17.30
CA LYS A 101 -23.68 -17.53 18.45
C LYS A 101 -25.00 -17.30 19.18
N ILE A 102 -25.43 -16.06 19.34
CA ILE A 102 -26.66 -15.69 20.03
C ILE A 102 -27.91 -16.12 19.22
N ASN A 103 -27.83 -16.08 17.89
CA ASN A 103 -28.91 -16.42 16.97
C ASN A 103 -29.07 -17.93 16.69
N LYS A 104 -28.31 -18.77 17.38
CA LYS A 104 -28.54 -20.22 17.41
C LYS A 104 -29.52 -20.57 18.53
#